data_5556566ebcbc5d9d55c82e74ddad0311
#
_entry.id   5556566ebcbc5d9d55c82e74ddad0311
#
_cell.length_a   1.000
_cell.length_b   1.000
_cell.length_c   1.000
_cell.angle_alpha   90.00
_cell.angle_beta   90.00
_cell.angle_gamma   90.00
#
_symmetry.space_group_name_H-M   'P 1'
#
loop_
_entity.id
_entity.type
_entity.pdbx_description
1 polymer ?
#
loop_
_entity_poly.entity_id
_entity_poly.type
_entity_poly.pdbx_seq_one_letter_code
_entity_poly.pdbx_strand_id
1 'polypeptide(L)'
;IGYRPIPRDRDQVFSNYDGGFLGLIKTLIPPAKQFQTYSEELKDIKWINIAGIKLDRALLPNSTQADWQREAQYIMENLSDAAIDKAFDALPKETQNTQLDGVKADLKARRQTLGDIAQRYYEHLNSLVILKGTDKDDHFEITREDAGTRVQISRIKDGEVQKPFVDRLMSKDITKEIWIYGLDDDDTFRVSGKGKKPIFTRIIGGQNNDVYTIE
;
A
#
# COMPACT_ATOMS: atom_id res chain seq x y z
N ILE A 1 10.83 -3.93 17.89
CA ILE A 1 9.66 -3.19 18.43
C ILE A 1 8.77 -2.86 17.25
N GLY A 2 7.58 -3.45 17.18
CA GLY A 2 6.63 -3.19 16.10
C GLY A 2 5.81 -1.93 16.39
N TYR A 3 5.59 -1.10 15.38
CA TYR A 3 4.63 0.00 15.45
C TYR A 3 3.21 -0.54 15.29
N ARG A 4 2.27 -0.02 16.08
CA ARG A 4 0.84 -0.30 15.94
C ARG A 4 0.11 0.99 15.59
N PRO A 5 -0.74 1.01 14.55
CA PRO A 5 -1.53 2.18 14.22
C PRO A 5 -2.53 2.47 15.33
N ILE A 6 -2.64 3.73 15.72
CA ILE A 6 -3.68 4.20 16.63
C ILE A 6 -4.71 4.94 15.80
N PRO A 7 -5.91 4.39 15.60
CA PRO A 7 -6.96 5.06 14.85
C PRO A 7 -7.40 6.33 15.60
N ARG A 8 -7.34 7.46 14.91
CA ARG A 8 -7.84 8.76 15.38
C ARG A 8 -8.88 9.27 14.40
N ASP A 9 -9.67 10.24 14.83
CA ASP A 9 -10.55 11.04 13.96
C ASP A 9 -11.53 10.17 13.16
N ARG A 10 -12.38 9.44 13.87
CA ARG A 10 -13.30 8.45 13.28
C ARG A 10 -14.69 8.99 12.96
N ASP A 11 -14.90 10.28 13.08
CA ASP A 11 -16.18 10.94 12.83
C ASP A 11 -16.67 10.86 11.37
N GLN A 12 -15.73 10.60 10.44
CA GLN A 12 -16.04 10.49 9.01
C GLN A 12 -16.14 9.05 8.47
N VAL A 13 -16.15 8.05 9.33
CA VAL A 13 -16.15 6.64 8.88
C VAL A 13 -17.41 6.31 8.06
N PHE A 14 -18.57 6.79 8.48
CA PHE A 14 -19.86 6.57 7.83
C PHE A 14 -20.41 7.85 7.20
N SER A 15 -19.54 8.60 6.54
CA SER A 15 -19.90 9.90 5.96
C SER A 15 -20.87 9.76 4.81
N ASN A 16 -21.76 10.72 4.68
CA ASN A 16 -22.61 10.89 3.52
C ASN A 16 -22.21 12.17 2.73
N TYR A 17 -21.77 11.97 1.49
CA TYR A 17 -21.34 13.01 0.56
C TYR A 17 -22.16 12.95 -0.74
N ASP A 18 -23.49 12.99 -0.65
CA ASP A 18 -24.44 12.79 -1.75
C ASP A 18 -24.89 14.07 -2.46
N GLY A 19 -24.39 15.23 -2.07
CA GLY A 19 -24.77 16.50 -2.66
C GLY A 19 -24.45 16.61 -4.17
N GLY A 20 -25.41 17.01 -5.00
CA GLY A 20 -25.25 17.13 -6.45
C GLY A 20 -24.11 18.07 -6.87
N PHE A 21 -23.89 19.17 -6.14
CA PHE A 21 -22.76 20.09 -6.37
C PHE A 21 -21.41 19.38 -6.12
N LEU A 22 -21.31 18.57 -5.07
CA LEU A 22 -20.12 17.79 -4.79
C LEU A 22 -19.88 16.72 -5.86
N GLY A 23 -20.93 16.12 -6.41
CA GLY A 23 -20.85 15.22 -7.56
C GLY A 23 -20.17 15.86 -8.78
N LEU A 24 -20.55 17.11 -9.09
CA LEU A 24 -19.92 17.88 -10.16
C LEU A 24 -18.42 18.17 -9.86
N ILE A 25 -18.10 18.56 -8.63
CA ILE A 25 -16.72 18.82 -8.21
C ILE A 25 -15.85 17.55 -8.33
N LYS A 26 -16.36 16.39 -7.94
CA LYS A 26 -15.64 15.09 -8.07
C LYS A 26 -15.29 14.76 -9.53
N THR A 27 -16.09 15.24 -10.48
CA THR A 27 -15.83 15.04 -11.91
C THR A 27 -14.72 15.95 -12.42
N LEU A 28 -14.68 17.20 -11.95
CA LEU A 28 -13.74 18.22 -12.39
C LEU A 28 -12.40 18.17 -11.62
N ILE A 29 -12.44 17.79 -10.35
CA ILE A 29 -11.29 17.81 -9.44
C ILE A 29 -11.04 16.38 -8.89
N PRO A 30 -10.17 15.59 -9.51
CA PRO A 30 -9.94 14.19 -9.12
C PRO A 30 -9.69 13.97 -7.62
N PRO A 31 -8.91 14.80 -6.90
CA PRO A 31 -8.72 14.64 -5.45
C PRO A 31 -10.01 14.73 -4.62
N ALA A 32 -11.06 15.40 -5.11
CA ALA A 32 -12.35 15.45 -4.42
C ALA A 32 -13.07 14.09 -4.36
N LYS A 33 -12.60 13.10 -5.12
CA LYS A 33 -13.07 11.71 -5.04
C LYS A 33 -12.75 11.02 -3.70
N GLN A 34 -11.91 11.62 -2.84
CA GLN A 34 -11.74 11.16 -1.46
C GLN A 34 -13.02 11.28 -0.64
N PHE A 35 -13.90 12.24 -0.96
CA PHE A 35 -15.17 12.44 -0.28
C PHE A 35 -16.22 11.46 -0.82
N GLN A 36 -16.14 10.21 -0.41
CA GLN A 36 -17.07 9.15 -0.82
C GLN A 36 -18.16 8.97 0.24
N THR A 37 -19.40 8.85 -0.20
CA THR A 37 -20.47 8.34 0.65
C THR A 37 -20.15 6.90 1.03
N TYR A 38 -20.32 6.55 2.30
CA TYR A 38 -20.17 5.17 2.74
C TYR A 38 -21.21 4.30 2.05
N SER A 39 -20.79 3.19 1.48
CA SER A 39 -21.63 2.23 0.78
C SER A 39 -20.97 0.83 0.80
N GLU A 40 -21.69 -0.18 0.37
CA GLU A 40 -21.17 -1.55 0.23
C GLU A 40 -19.90 -1.63 -0.62
N GLU A 41 -19.80 -0.83 -1.67
CA GLU A 41 -18.66 -0.78 -2.57
C GLU A 41 -17.69 0.36 -2.21
N LEU A 42 -16.40 0.04 -2.11
CA LEU A 42 -15.31 1.01 -2.05
C LEU A 42 -14.77 1.28 -3.46
N LYS A 43 -15.24 2.37 -4.10
CA LYS A 43 -14.97 2.65 -5.52
C LYS A 43 -13.56 3.17 -5.79
N ASP A 44 -13.22 4.30 -5.22
CA ASP A 44 -12.00 5.04 -5.53
C ASP A 44 -10.90 4.77 -4.50
N ILE A 45 -10.36 3.54 -4.49
CA ILE A 45 -9.35 3.09 -3.52
C ILE A 45 -8.12 4.02 -3.44
N LYS A 46 -7.73 4.60 -4.57
CA LYS A 46 -6.61 5.54 -4.66
C LYS A 46 -6.87 6.80 -3.85
N TRP A 47 -8.06 7.37 -3.98
CA TRP A 47 -8.35 8.69 -3.41
C TRP A 47 -8.73 8.62 -1.94
N ILE A 48 -9.46 7.59 -1.53
CA ILE A 48 -9.84 7.44 -0.12
C ILE A 48 -8.63 7.19 0.79
N ASN A 49 -7.57 6.58 0.26
CA ASN A 49 -6.34 6.30 1.01
C ASN A 49 -5.22 7.33 0.79
N ILE A 50 -5.49 8.43 0.07
CA ILE A 50 -4.45 9.37 -0.34
C ILE A 50 -3.67 9.99 0.83
N ALA A 51 -4.33 10.23 1.95
CA ALA A 51 -3.70 10.78 3.16
C ALA A 51 -2.75 9.79 3.84
N GLY A 52 -3.05 8.49 3.80
CA GLY A 52 -2.28 7.43 4.46
C GLY A 52 -1.17 6.82 3.60
N ILE A 53 -1.23 6.94 2.28
CA ILE A 53 -0.40 6.15 1.36
C ILE A 53 1.12 6.29 1.60
N LYS A 54 1.59 7.46 2.03
CA LYS A 54 3.02 7.68 2.33
C LYS A 54 3.45 6.90 3.57
N LEU A 55 2.60 6.87 4.58
CA LEU A 55 2.84 6.13 5.82
C LEU A 55 2.77 4.63 5.56
N ASP A 56 1.79 4.18 4.79
CA ASP A 56 1.63 2.76 4.46
C ASP A 56 2.84 2.23 3.67
N ARG A 57 3.34 3.00 2.70
CA ARG A 57 4.59 2.66 2.00
C ARG A 57 5.81 2.60 2.92
N ALA A 58 5.86 3.44 3.94
CA ALA A 58 6.97 3.45 4.89
C ALA A 58 6.91 2.30 5.90
N LEU A 59 5.70 1.92 6.35
CA LEU A 59 5.51 0.89 7.39
C LEU A 59 5.34 -0.52 6.84
N LEU A 60 4.87 -0.67 5.59
CA LEU A 60 4.54 -1.94 4.97
C LEU A 60 5.40 -2.29 3.73
N PRO A 61 6.70 -1.91 3.67
CA PRO A 61 7.51 -2.09 2.47
C PRO A 61 7.71 -3.56 2.12
N ASN A 62 7.63 -4.45 3.11
CA ASN A 62 7.89 -5.89 2.96
C ASN A 62 6.61 -6.73 2.97
N SER A 63 5.42 -6.12 3.04
CA SER A 63 4.17 -6.88 3.00
C SER A 63 3.93 -7.48 1.62
N THR A 64 3.56 -8.75 1.59
CA THR A 64 3.23 -9.47 0.36
C THR A 64 1.72 -9.44 0.11
N GLN A 65 1.32 -9.74 -1.13
CA GLN A 65 -0.10 -9.92 -1.47
C GLN A 65 -0.77 -10.98 -0.57
N ALA A 66 -0.05 -12.06 -0.26
CA ALA A 66 -0.55 -13.12 0.62
C ALA A 66 -0.80 -12.61 2.05
N ASP A 67 0.04 -11.71 2.55
CA ASP A 67 -0.17 -11.09 3.87
C ASP A 67 -1.47 -10.27 3.89
N TRP A 68 -1.70 -9.46 2.86
CA TRP A 68 -2.93 -8.66 2.75
C TRP A 68 -4.18 -9.54 2.66
N GLN A 69 -4.13 -10.62 1.87
CA GLN A 69 -5.25 -11.55 1.75
C GLN A 69 -5.51 -12.30 3.05
N ARG A 70 -4.47 -12.72 3.76
CA ARG A 70 -4.58 -13.39 5.06
C ARG A 70 -5.25 -12.48 6.10
N GLU A 71 -4.84 -11.22 6.18
CA GLU A 71 -5.43 -10.27 7.14
C GLU A 71 -6.89 -9.92 6.77
N ALA A 72 -7.20 -9.77 5.48
CA ALA A 72 -8.56 -9.59 5.03
C ALA A 72 -9.44 -10.79 5.40
N GLN A 73 -8.96 -12.00 5.14
CA GLN A 73 -9.67 -13.24 5.50
C GLN A 73 -9.87 -13.35 7.01
N TYR A 74 -8.85 -13.04 7.80
CA TYR A 74 -8.95 -13.03 9.26
C TYR A 74 -10.07 -12.10 9.75
N ILE A 75 -10.17 -10.90 9.19
CA ILE A 75 -11.25 -9.95 9.54
C ILE A 75 -12.61 -10.51 9.13
N MET A 76 -12.74 -11.06 7.91
CA MET A 76 -13.99 -11.64 7.41
C MET A 76 -14.50 -12.77 8.29
N GLU A 77 -13.61 -13.62 8.78
CA GLU A 77 -13.95 -14.76 9.63
C GLU A 77 -14.29 -14.37 11.07
N ASN A 78 -13.63 -13.35 11.62
CA ASN A 78 -13.77 -12.98 13.03
C ASN A 78 -14.77 -11.83 13.27
N LEU A 79 -15.17 -11.08 12.26
CA LEU A 79 -16.21 -10.05 12.34
C LEU A 79 -17.54 -10.61 11.84
N SER A 80 -18.27 -11.35 12.66
CA SER A 80 -19.56 -11.94 12.28
C SER A 80 -20.68 -10.88 12.15
N ASP A 81 -21.75 -11.22 11.40
CA ASP A 81 -22.95 -10.38 11.33
C ASP A 81 -23.54 -10.10 12.70
N ALA A 82 -23.55 -11.11 13.58
CA ALA A 82 -24.03 -10.96 14.94
C ALA A 82 -23.17 -9.96 15.75
N ALA A 83 -21.86 -9.92 15.54
CA ALA A 83 -20.99 -8.95 16.19
C ALA A 83 -21.27 -7.53 15.69
N ILE A 84 -21.53 -7.36 14.40
CA ILE A 84 -21.94 -6.08 13.79
C ILE A 84 -23.30 -5.66 14.36
N ASP A 85 -24.29 -6.54 14.33
CA ASP A 85 -25.63 -6.26 14.89
C ASP A 85 -25.56 -5.79 16.34
N LYS A 86 -24.85 -6.54 17.18
CA LYS A 86 -24.65 -6.20 18.59
C LYS A 86 -24.00 -4.82 18.77
N ALA A 87 -23.04 -4.46 17.93
CA ALA A 87 -22.38 -3.15 18.00
C ALA A 87 -23.34 -2.02 17.65
N PHE A 88 -24.19 -2.19 16.63
CA PHE A 88 -25.19 -1.21 16.23
C PHE A 88 -26.34 -1.11 17.22
N ASP A 89 -26.80 -2.23 17.78
CA ASP A 89 -27.87 -2.26 18.80
C ASP A 89 -27.45 -1.59 20.11
N ALA A 90 -26.14 -1.48 20.38
CA ALA A 90 -25.60 -0.75 21.52
C ALA A 90 -25.59 0.77 21.38
N LEU A 91 -25.89 1.30 20.18
CA LEU A 91 -25.97 2.74 19.95
C LEU A 91 -27.23 3.32 20.64
N PRO A 92 -27.22 4.62 21.00
CA PRO A 92 -28.38 5.28 21.60
C PRO A 92 -29.63 5.13 20.76
N LYS A 93 -30.80 4.98 21.41
CA LYS A 93 -32.08 4.79 20.73
C LYS A 93 -32.42 5.93 19.78
N GLU A 94 -31.99 7.14 20.10
CA GLU A 94 -32.20 8.35 19.30
C GLU A 94 -31.50 8.29 17.94
N THR A 95 -30.50 7.45 17.81
CA THR A 95 -29.75 7.24 16.56
C THR A 95 -30.30 6.09 15.72
N GLN A 96 -31.19 5.26 16.29
CA GLN A 96 -31.79 4.11 15.62
C GLN A 96 -32.82 4.59 14.59
N ASN A 97 -32.47 4.50 13.29
CA ASN A 97 -33.32 4.91 12.19
C ASN A 97 -32.96 4.13 10.90
N THR A 98 -33.75 4.29 9.87
CA THR A 98 -33.55 3.59 8.58
C THR A 98 -32.21 3.90 7.92
N GLN A 99 -31.65 5.08 8.15
CA GLN A 99 -30.32 5.43 7.63
C GLN A 99 -29.22 4.60 8.32
N LEU A 100 -29.33 4.42 9.63
CA LEU A 100 -28.39 3.57 10.38
C LEU A 100 -28.52 2.11 9.95
N ASP A 101 -29.72 1.62 9.64
CA ASP A 101 -29.94 0.27 9.12
C ASP A 101 -29.24 0.09 7.76
N GLY A 102 -29.29 1.11 6.89
CA GLY A 102 -28.58 1.14 5.63
C GLY A 102 -27.06 1.03 5.83
N VAL A 103 -26.47 1.84 6.72
CA VAL A 103 -25.04 1.79 7.06
C VAL A 103 -24.63 0.41 7.59
N LYS A 104 -25.47 -0.21 8.43
CA LYS A 104 -25.24 -1.56 8.95
C LYS A 104 -25.23 -2.61 7.83
N ALA A 105 -26.17 -2.52 6.90
CA ALA A 105 -26.23 -3.41 5.74
C ALA A 105 -24.99 -3.24 4.84
N ASP A 106 -24.60 -2.00 4.54
CA ASP A 106 -23.42 -1.67 3.74
C ASP A 106 -22.14 -2.21 4.40
N LEU A 107 -22.03 -2.12 5.74
CA LEU A 107 -20.86 -2.66 6.46
C LEU A 107 -20.77 -4.18 6.32
N LYS A 108 -21.88 -4.89 6.47
CA LYS A 108 -21.92 -6.35 6.27
C LYS A 108 -21.54 -6.74 4.84
N ALA A 109 -22.08 -6.03 3.85
CA ALA A 109 -21.77 -6.27 2.45
C ALA A 109 -20.30 -5.95 2.12
N ARG A 110 -19.77 -4.80 2.59
CA ARG A 110 -18.35 -4.43 2.42
C ARG A 110 -17.40 -5.43 3.04
N ARG A 111 -17.75 -6.01 4.19
CA ARG A 111 -16.96 -7.08 4.81
C ARG A 111 -16.80 -8.27 3.86
N GLN A 112 -17.84 -8.65 3.12
CA GLN A 112 -17.78 -9.78 2.18
C GLN A 112 -16.83 -9.52 1.01
N THR A 113 -16.60 -8.25 0.65
CA THR A 113 -15.70 -7.86 -0.45
C THR A 113 -14.33 -7.41 0.04
N LEU A 114 -14.00 -7.60 1.32
CA LEU A 114 -12.76 -7.08 1.92
C LEU A 114 -11.50 -7.65 1.26
N GLY A 115 -11.54 -8.91 0.79
CA GLY A 115 -10.44 -9.51 0.03
C GLY A 115 -10.15 -8.77 -1.28
N ASP A 116 -11.19 -8.38 -2.03
CA ASP A 116 -11.05 -7.57 -3.24
C ASP A 116 -10.52 -6.16 -2.92
N ILE A 117 -11.02 -5.53 -1.87
CA ILE A 117 -10.54 -4.22 -1.40
C ILE A 117 -9.06 -4.30 -1.04
N ALA A 118 -8.65 -5.32 -0.29
CA ALA A 118 -7.26 -5.55 0.09
C ALA A 118 -6.36 -5.74 -1.15
N GLN A 119 -6.82 -6.52 -2.13
CA GLN A 119 -6.11 -6.74 -3.39
C GLN A 119 -5.91 -5.44 -4.16
N ARG A 120 -6.98 -4.67 -4.39
CA ARG A 120 -6.92 -3.40 -5.12
C ARG A 120 -6.03 -2.37 -4.41
N TYR A 121 -6.05 -2.35 -3.07
CA TYR A 121 -5.18 -1.43 -2.33
C TYR A 121 -3.72 -1.89 -2.34
N TYR A 122 -3.45 -3.19 -2.21
CA TYR A 122 -2.12 -3.75 -2.39
C TYR A 122 -1.52 -3.37 -3.76
N GLU A 123 -2.28 -3.55 -4.84
CA GLU A 123 -1.85 -3.20 -6.19
C GLU A 123 -1.58 -1.70 -6.33
N HIS A 124 -2.47 -0.86 -5.78
CA HIS A 124 -2.28 0.59 -5.79
C HIS A 124 -1.04 1.01 -5.00
N LEU A 125 -0.83 0.44 -3.82
CA LEU A 125 0.33 0.74 -2.97
C LEU A 125 1.63 0.34 -3.67
N ASN A 126 1.66 -0.84 -4.27
CA ASN A 126 2.82 -1.42 -4.95
C ASN A 126 2.98 -1.00 -6.42
N SER A 127 2.11 -0.14 -6.95
CA SER A 127 2.31 0.46 -8.27
C SER A 127 3.57 1.33 -8.35
N LEU A 128 3.98 1.92 -7.20
CA LEU A 128 5.27 2.56 -6.97
C LEU A 128 5.92 1.91 -5.75
N VAL A 129 7.06 1.28 -5.95
CA VAL A 129 7.88 0.69 -4.87
C VAL A 129 9.07 1.59 -4.59
N ILE A 130 9.30 1.90 -3.32
CA ILE A 130 10.46 2.68 -2.87
C ILE A 130 11.31 1.79 -1.97
N LEU A 131 12.54 1.56 -2.39
CA LEU A 131 13.53 0.78 -1.66
C LEU A 131 14.65 1.72 -1.21
N LYS A 132 15.18 1.46 -0.01
CA LYS A 132 16.24 2.27 0.57
C LYS A 132 17.34 1.37 1.11
N GLY A 133 18.56 1.78 0.88
CA GLY A 133 19.73 1.28 1.60
C GLY A 133 19.81 1.83 3.02
N THR A 134 21.00 1.92 3.51
CA THR A 134 21.31 2.45 4.84
C THR A 134 22.29 3.63 4.74
N ASP A 135 22.67 4.22 5.86
CA ASP A 135 23.69 5.28 5.90
C ASP A 135 25.12 4.66 5.96
N LYS A 136 25.36 3.61 5.19
CA LYS A 136 26.63 2.88 5.11
C LYS A 136 26.76 2.19 3.75
N ASP A 137 27.96 1.73 3.37
CA ASP A 137 28.19 1.04 2.12
C ASP A 137 27.24 -0.12 1.91
N ASP A 138 26.44 -0.04 0.86
CA ASP A 138 25.49 -1.06 0.46
C ASP A 138 25.71 -1.53 -0.99
N HIS A 139 25.35 -2.76 -1.24
CA HIS A 139 25.34 -3.35 -2.57
C HIS A 139 23.92 -3.62 -3.03
N PHE A 140 23.57 -3.07 -4.19
CA PHE A 140 22.26 -3.22 -4.82
C PHE A 140 22.40 -4.08 -6.08
N GLU A 141 21.85 -5.29 -6.04
CA GLU A 141 21.71 -6.15 -7.22
C GLU A 141 20.30 -6.01 -7.79
N ILE A 142 20.19 -5.49 -9.00
CA ILE A 142 18.92 -5.23 -9.70
C ILE A 142 18.86 -6.12 -10.93
N THR A 143 18.07 -7.18 -10.87
CA THR A 143 17.93 -8.16 -11.97
C THR A 143 16.61 -7.99 -12.69
N ARG A 144 16.66 -7.74 -14.01
CA ARG A 144 15.50 -7.71 -14.88
C ARG A 144 15.11 -9.12 -15.28
N GLU A 145 13.91 -9.54 -14.96
CA GLU A 145 13.36 -10.86 -15.24
C GLU A 145 12.10 -10.75 -16.09
N ASP A 146 11.67 -11.85 -16.73
CA ASP A 146 10.42 -11.87 -17.49
C ASP A 146 9.18 -11.64 -16.61
N ALA A 147 9.23 -12.03 -15.34
CA ALA A 147 8.16 -11.81 -14.36
C ALA A 147 8.14 -10.37 -13.80
N GLY A 148 9.29 -9.66 -13.83
CA GLY A 148 9.40 -8.34 -13.25
C GLY A 148 10.84 -7.91 -13.00
N THR A 149 11.08 -7.20 -11.90
CA THR A 149 12.42 -6.78 -11.49
C THR A 149 12.67 -7.25 -10.06
N ARG A 150 13.73 -8.01 -9.85
CA ARG A 150 14.21 -8.40 -8.52
C ARG A 150 15.23 -7.39 -8.04
N VAL A 151 15.12 -6.98 -6.79
CA VAL A 151 16.10 -6.13 -6.13
C VAL A 151 16.53 -6.80 -4.83
N GLN A 152 17.84 -6.98 -4.70
CA GLN A 152 18.48 -7.40 -3.47
C GLN A 152 19.36 -6.28 -2.96
N ILE A 153 19.30 -6.01 -1.64
CA ILE A 153 20.13 -4.99 -0.98
C ILE A 153 20.88 -5.66 0.14
N SER A 154 22.19 -5.50 0.12
CA SER A 154 23.12 -6.12 1.07
C SER A 154 24.06 -5.08 1.64
N ARG A 155 24.49 -5.25 2.90
CA ARG A 155 25.57 -4.45 3.46
C ARG A 155 26.91 -4.87 2.86
N ILE A 156 27.81 -3.90 2.67
CA ILE A 156 29.24 -4.17 2.45
C ILE A 156 29.95 -4.01 3.80
N LYS A 157 30.67 -5.02 4.23
CA LYS A 157 31.52 -4.99 5.45
C LYS A 157 32.88 -5.54 5.14
N ASP A 158 33.92 -4.80 5.48
CA ASP A 158 35.31 -5.17 5.23
C ASP A 158 35.60 -5.55 3.75
N GLY A 159 34.90 -4.86 2.83
CA GLY A 159 34.98 -5.10 1.38
C GLY A 159 34.18 -6.31 0.88
N GLU A 160 33.44 -7.01 1.74
CA GLU A 160 32.63 -8.18 1.37
C GLU A 160 31.15 -7.89 1.43
N VAL A 161 30.40 -8.30 0.38
CA VAL A 161 28.95 -8.22 0.29
C VAL A 161 28.34 -9.27 1.23
N GLN A 162 27.52 -8.82 2.16
CA GLN A 162 26.84 -9.65 3.14
C GLN A 162 25.53 -10.26 2.59
N LYS A 163 24.85 -11.09 3.39
CA LYS A 163 23.51 -11.59 3.03
C LYS A 163 22.54 -10.43 2.84
N PRO A 164 21.66 -10.50 1.82
CA PRO A 164 20.65 -9.47 1.58
C PRO A 164 19.72 -9.29 2.79
N PHE A 165 19.50 -8.04 3.17
CA PHE A 165 18.46 -7.66 4.12
C PHE A 165 17.15 -7.24 3.40
N VAL A 166 17.23 -6.96 2.09
CA VAL A 166 16.10 -6.88 1.19
C VAL A 166 16.31 -7.89 0.07
N ASP A 167 15.31 -8.69 -0.23
CA ASP A 167 15.22 -9.55 -1.42
C ASP A 167 13.78 -9.57 -1.89
N ARG A 168 13.48 -8.84 -2.97
CA ARG A 168 12.13 -8.64 -3.43
C ARG A 168 12.02 -8.69 -4.95
N LEU A 169 11.09 -9.50 -5.44
CA LEU A 169 10.66 -9.51 -6.83
C LEU A 169 9.41 -8.61 -6.96
N MET A 170 9.50 -7.53 -7.71
CA MET A 170 8.38 -6.67 -8.09
C MET A 170 7.80 -7.15 -9.40
N SER A 171 6.51 -7.55 -9.39
CA SER A 171 5.81 -8.01 -10.59
C SER A 171 5.56 -6.84 -11.56
N LYS A 172 5.87 -7.04 -12.83
CA LYS A 172 5.58 -6.07 -13.90
C LYS A 172 4.08 -5.81 -14.11
N ASP A 173 3.22 -6.72 -13.67
CA ASP A 173 1.77 -6.59 -13.82
C ASP A 173 1.18 -5.62 -12.78
N ILE A 174 1.87 -5.44 -11.65
CA ILE A 174 1.47 -4.57 -10.56
C ILE A 174 2.33 -3.31 -10.51
N THR A 175 3.66 -3.49 -10.50
CA THR A 175 4.62 -2.39 -10.29
C THR A 175 4.92 -1.68 -11.61
N LYS A 176 4.72 -0.38 -11.62
CA LYS A 176 5.00 0.49 -12.77
C LYS A 176 6.33 1.20 -12.63
N GLU A 177 6.72 1.48 -11.39
CA GLU A 177 7.92 2.27 -11.09
C GLU A 177 8.59 1.79 -9.81
N ILE A 178 9.93 1.73 -9.81
CA ILE A 178 10.76 1.39 -8.66
C ILE A 178 11.72 2.56 -8.43
N TRP A 179 11.76 3.08 -7.20
CA TRP A 179 12.76 4.04 -6.78
C TRP A 179 13.69 3.40 -5.77
N ILE A 180 14.99 3.50 -6.02
CA ILE A 180 16.04 2.95 -5.18
C ILE A 180 16.92 4.10 -4.72
N TYR A 181 17.10 4.21 -3.41
CA TYR A 181 17.94 5.22 -2.77
C TYR A 181 19.08 4.53 -2.02
N GLY A 182 20.32 4.89 -2.33
CA GLY A 182 21.51 4.48 -1.56
C GLY A 182 21.48 5.13 -0.18
N LEU A 183 21.40 6.42 -0.13
CA LEU A 183 21.33 7.38 0.97
C LEU A 183 22.69 8.02 1.27
N ASP A 184 23.56 7.39 2.04
CA ASP A 184 24.87 7.92 2.42
C ASP A 184 25.93 6.82 2.26
N ASP A 185 27.22 7.19 2.34
CA ASP A 185 28.40 6.35 2.14
C ASP A 185 28.59 5.87 0.67
N ASP A 186 29.52 4.97 0.39
CA ASP A 186 29.93 4.54 -0.95
C ASP A 186 29.15 3.29 -1.40
N ASP A 187 28.14 3.46 -2.23
CA ASP A 187 27.25 2.40 -2.67
C ASP A 187 27.63 1.81 -4.03
N THR A 188 27.26 0.56 -4.23
CA THR A 188 27.44 -0.12 -5.51
C THR A 188 26.10 -0.61 -6.06
N PHE A 189 25.82 -0.23 -7.31
CA PHE A 189 24.58 -0.60 -8.01
C PHE A 189 24.93 -1.44 -9.24
N ARG A 190 24.47 -2.68 -9.27
CA ARG A 190 24.58 -3.56 -10.44
C ARG A 190 23.20 -3.81 -11.03
N VAL A 191 23.04 -3.48 -12.31
CA VAL A 191 21.82 -3.72 -13.08
C VAL A 191 22.10 -4.75 -14.15
N SER A 192 21.41 -5.87 -14.10
CA SER A 192 21.60 -6.99 -15.02
C SER A 192 20.28 -7.57 -15.54
N GLY A 193 20.37 -8.56 -16.44
CA GLY A 193 19.25 -9.31 -16.95
C GLY A 193 18.49 -8.64 -18.10
N LYS A 194 17.64 -9.43 -18.77
CA LYS A 194 16.90 -9.04 -19.99
C LYS A 194 15.43 -9.44 -19.87
N GLY A 195 14.63 -8.63 -19.19
CA GLY A 195 13.18 -8.79 -19.15
C GLY A 195 12.51 -8.16 -20.39
N LYS A 196 11.46 -8.78 -20.92
CA LYS A 196 10.74 -8.29 -22.13
C LYS A 196 10.03 -6.95 -21.93
N LYS A 197 9.68 -6.59 -20.72
CA LYS A 197 9.04 -5.31 -20.34
C LYS A 197 9.59 -4.88 -18.99
N PRO A 198 10.78 -4.28 -18.93
CA PRO A 198 11.38 -3.89 -17.67
C PRO A 198 10.54 -2.80 -17.00
N ILE A 199 10.41 -2.91 -15.67
CA ILE A 199 9.79 -1.87 -14.86
C ILE A 199 10.71 -0.64 -14.89
N PHE A 200 10.12 0.56 -15.03
CA PHE A 200 10.90 1.78 -14.93
C PHE A 200 11.56 1.88 -13.55
N THR A 201 12.88 1.90 -13.52
CA THR A 201 13.66 1.89 -12.29
C THR A 201 14.51 3.16 -12.21
N ARG A 202 14.33 3.93 -11.16
CA ARG A 202 15.11 5.13 -10.83
C ARG A 202 16.07 4.78 -9.71
N ILE A 203 17.36 5.00 -9.94
CA ILE A 203 18.43 4.78 -8.96
C ILE A 203 19.01 6.13 -8.58
N ILE A 204 19.10 6.39 -7.29
CA ILE A 204 19.63 7.61 -6.69
C ILE A 204 20.63 7.15 -5.64
N GLY A 205 21.93 7.28 -5.92
CA GLY A 205 22.99 6.87 -5.01
C GLY A 205 22.91 7.65 -3.70
N GLY A 206 23.09 8.94 -3.77
CA GLY A 206 23.00 9.78 -2.59
C GLY A 206 24.22 10.64 -2.43
N GLN A 207 24.85 10.59 -1.27
CA GLN A 207 26.10 11.29 -0.96
C GLN A 207 27.28 10.33 -1.18
N ASN A 208 28.48 10.90 -1.34
CA ASN A 208 29.76 10.23 -1.54
C ASN A 208 29.92 9.58 -2.93
N ASN A 209 30.70 8.50 -3.05
CA ASN A 209 31.15 7.96 -4.33
C ASN A 209 30.41 6.66 -4.67
N ASP A 210 29.36 6.77 -5.45
CA ASP A 210 28.57 5.63 -5.87
C ASP A 210 29.06 5.04 -7.20
N VAL A 211 29.03 3.72 -7.31
CA VAL A 211 29.44 3.00 -8.50
C VAL A 211 28.26 2.30 -9.16
N TYR A 212 28.08 2.55 -10.46
CA TYR A 212 26.99 1.97 -11.25
C TYR A 212 27.54 1.05 -12.35
N THR A 213 27.09 -0.18 -12.39
CA THR A 213 27.39 -1.17 -13.44
C THR A 213 26.11 -1.62 -14.11
N ILE A 214 26.01 -1.46 -15.42
CA ILE A 214 24.82 -1.84 -16.21
C ILE A 214 25.25 -2.82 -17.29
N GLU A 215 24.63 -4.05 -17.29
CA GLU A 215 24.88 -5.14 -18.22
C GLU A 215 23.69 -5.40 -19.16
#